data_ff8b7a36e91fd9b19d20b9c678147fc7
#
_entry.id   ff8b7a36e91fd9b19d20b9c678147fc7
#
_cell.length_a   1.000
_cell.length_b   1.000
_cell.length_c   1.000
_cell.angle_alpha   90.00
_cell.angle_beta   90.00
_cell.angle_gamma   90.00
#
_symmetry.space_group_name_H-M   'P 1'
#
loop_
_entity.id
_entity.type
_entity.pdbx_description
1 polymer ?
#
loop_
_entity_poly.entity_id
_entity_poly.type
_entity_poly.pdbx_seq_one_letter_code
_entity_poly.pdbx_strand_id
1 'polypeptide(L)'
;MTEQAIIQGCKKDDPKAQKALYDRFAPKMFGVCKRYIKGKEDAEDLLIEGLFKAIDKIHSFKGDGSFEGWIRRIVVNECLMFLRKKHPLKVSIEVHPTDAPTHQHIVAQLEAQDILNLLDQLPSGYRTVFNLYVVEGYKHREIAEELGISINTSKSQLILAKRKMQELLKTINYESTR
;
A
#
# COMPACT_ATOMS: atom_id res chain seq x y z
N MET A 1 -3.03 -24.05 -12.14
CA MET A 1 -2.95 -24.66 -10.78
C MET A 1 -3.95 -23.96 -9.89
N THR A 2 -4.73 -24.67 -9.06
CA THR A 2 -5.65 -24.06 -8.10
C THR A 2 -4.87 -23.40 -6.96
N GLU A 3 -5.47 -22.43 -6.24
CA GLU A 3 -4.84 -21.77 -5.12
C GLU A 3 -4.41 -22.76 -4.01
N GLN A 4 -5.29 -23.72 -3.71
CA GLN A 4 -5.00 -24.79 -2.77
C GLN A 4 -3.77 -25.63 -3.18
N ALA A 5 -3.67 -25.96 -4.49
CA ALA A 5 -2.53 -26.70 -5.01
C ALA A 5 -1.23 -25.90 -4.95
N ILE A 6 -1.30 -24.58 -5.18
CA ILE A 6 -0.16 -23.68 -5.00
C ILE A 6 0.32 -23.69 -3.55
N ILE A 7 -0.59 -23.50 -2.60
CA ILE A 7 -0.26 -23.48 -1.16
C ILE A 7 0.39 -24.81 -0.75
N GLN A 8 -0.21 -25.94 -1.10
CA GLN A 8 0.30 -27.26 -0.73
C GLN A 8 1.63 -27.59 -1.39
N GLY A 9 1.81 -27.17 -2.66
CA GLY A 9 3.07 -27.35 -3.38
C GLY A 9 4.18 -26.50 -2.77
N CYS A 10 3.91 -25.21 -2.47
CA CYS A 10 4.88 -24.35 -1.81
C CYS A 10 5.29 -24.88 -0.43
N LYS A 11 4.37 -25.47 0.34
CA LYS A 11 4.69 -26.14 1.63
C LYS A 11 5.60 -27.38 1.47
N LYS A 12 5.75 -27.90 0.27
CA LYS A 12 6.61 -29.03 -0.08
C LYS A 12 7.84 -28.59 -0.88
N ASP A 13 8.11 -27.30 -0.93
CA ASP A 13 9.20 -26.68 -1.70
C ASP A 13 9.18 -27.05 -3.20
N ASP A 14 7.98 -27.29 -3.77
CA ASP A 14 7.83 -27.57 -5.20
C ASP A 14 8.09 -26.31 -6.05
N PRO A 15 9.16 -26.29 -6.88
CA PRO A 15 9.49 -25.12 -7.71
C PRO A 15 8.37 -24.73 -8.68
N LYS A 16 7.55 -25.69 -9.15
CA LYS A 16 6.42 -25.41 -10.04
C LYS A 16 5.31 -24.65 -9.31
N ALA A 17 5.06 -25.01 -8.06
CA ALA A 17 4.10 -24.31 -7.23
C ALA A 17 4.60 -22.89 -6.83
N GLN A 18 5.88 -22.74 -6.53
CA GLN A 18 6.51 -21.45 -6.25
C GLN A 18 6.43 -20.53 -7.47
N LYS A 19 6.74 -21.04 -8.67
CA LYS A 19 6.56 -20.30 -9.93
C LYS A 19 5.10 -19.92 -10.15
N ALA A 20 4.16 -20.81 -9.93
CA ALA A 20 2.73 -20.55 -10.09
C ALA A 20 2.21 -19.49 -9.10
N LEU A 21 2.75 -19.45 -7.87
CA LEU A 21 2.49 -18.38 -6.89
C LEU A 21 2.96 -17.04 -7.45
N TYR A 22 4.21 -16.97 -7.90
CA TYR A 22 4.76 -15.75 -8.49
C TYR A 22 3.91 -15.28 -9.68
N ASP A 23 3.71 -16.13 -10.68
CA ASP A 23 2.97 -15.79 -11.91
C ASP A 23 1.55 -15.27 -11.61
N ARG A 24 0.91 -15.82 -10.59
CA ARG A 24 -0.47 -15.47 -10.20
C ARG A 24 -0.56 -14.16 -9.42
N PHE A 25 0.37 -13.91 -8.50
CA PHE A 25 0.25 -12.79 -7.56
C PHE A 25 1.15 -11.61 -7.90
N ALA A 26 2.24 -11.79 -8.67
CA ALA A 26 3.18 -10.71 -8.97
C ALA A 26 2.52 -9.46 -9.60
N PRO A 27 1.62 -9.56 -10.60
CA PRO A 27 1.01 -8.36 -11.18
C PRO A 27 0.22 -7.53 -10.16
N LYS A 28 -0.53 -8.20 -9.29
CA LYS A 28 -1.32 -7.53 -8.25
C LYS A 28 -0.43 -6.93 -7.16
N MET A 29 0.57 -7.68 -6.70
CA MET A 29 1.50 -7.24 -5.66
C MET A 29 2.42 -6.13 -6.15
N PHE A 30 2.78 -6.11 -7.43
CA PHE A 30 3.47 -4.98 -8.03
C PHE A 30 2.65 -3.69 -7.96
N GLY A 31 1.35 -3.77 -8.26
CA GLY A 31 0.42 -2.66 -8.05
C GLY A 31 0.37 -2.19 -6.59
N VAL A 32 0.50 -3.11 -5.62
CA VAL A 32 0.64 -2.76 -4.20
C VAL A 32 1.93 -1.98 -3.97
N CYS A 33 3.08 -2.50 -4.40
CA CYS A 33 4.38 -1.84 -4.23
C CYS A 33 4.37 -0.42 -4.82
N LYS A 34 3.86 -0.24 -6.03
CA LYS A 34 3.78 1.06 -6.70
C LYS A 34 2.97 2.11 -5.94
N ARG A 35 1.99 1.73 -5.13
CA ARG A 35 1.25 2.68 -4.28
C ARG A 35 2.08 3.27 -3.14
N TYR A 36 3.10 2.54 -2.70
CA TYR A 36 3.99 2.99 -1.61
C TYR A 36 5.29 3.59 -2.13
N ILE A 37 5.83 3.03 -3.21
CA ILE A 37 7.18 3.26 -3.68
C ILE A 37 7.14 3.95 -5.05
N LYS A 38 7.77 5.12 -5.18
CA LYS A 38 7.81 5.91 -6.44
C LYS A 38 8.74 5.29 -7.48
N GLY A 39 9.92 4.80 -7.06
CA GLY A 39 10.90 4.21 -7.95
C GLY A 39 10.42 2.87 -8.49
N LYS A 40 10.46 2.68 -9.82
CA LYS A 40 10.06 1.42 -10.45
C LYS A 40 10.98 0.27 -10.01
N GLU A 41 12.28 0.49 -10.02
CA GLU A 41 13.30 -0.50 -9.62
C GLU A 41 13.12 -0.91 -8.16
N ASP A 42 13.03 0.06 -7.24
CA ASP A 42 12.76 -0.21 -5.81
C ASP A 42 11.44 -1.01 -5.64
N ALA A 43 10.40 -0.71 -6.44
CA ALA A 43 9.12 -1.42 -6.36
C ALA A 43 9.22 -2.86 -6.90
N GLU A 44 10.01 -3.10 -7.94
CA GLU A 44 10.29 -4.43 -8.50
C GLU A 44 11.08 -5.29 -7.49
N ASP A 45 12.11 -4.72 -6.87
CA ASP A 45 12.91 -5.39 -5.86
C ASP A 45 12.05 -5.80 -4.65
N LEU A 46 11.23 -4.88 -4.15
CA LEU A 46 10.33 -5.16 -3.02
C LEU A 46 9.22 -6.15 -3.35
N LEU A 47 8.78 -6.21 -4.60
CA LEU A 47 7.88 -7.27 -5.08
C LEU A 47 8.54 -8.64 -4.93
N ILE A 48 9.78 -8.76 -5.43
CA ILE A 48 10.54 -10.01 -5.40
C ILE A 48 10.80 -10.42 -3.96
N GLU A 49 11.30 -9.51 -3.11
CA GLU A 49 11.54 -9.75 -1.69
C GLU A 49 10.26 -10.18 -0.96
N GLY A 50 9.15 -9.48 -1.20
CA GLY A 50 7.87 -9.77 -0.56
C GLY A 50 7.30 -11.13 -0.96
N LEU A 51 7.35 -11.50 -2.24
CA LEU A 51 6.88 -12.80 -2.71
C LEU A 51 7.80 -13.94 -2.26
N PHE A 52 9.11 -13.73 -2.26
CA PHE A 52 10.05 -14.71 -1.73
C PHE A 52 9.81 -14.96 -0.23
N LYS A 53 9.59 -13.90 0.53
CA LYS A 53 9.25 -13.98 1.96
C LYS A 53 7.90 -14.66 2.21
N ALA A 54 6.93 -14.51 1.29
CA ALA A 54 5.67 -15.23 1.36
C ALA A 54 5.86 -16.73 1.14
N ILE A 55 6.74 -17.13 0.20
CA ILE A 55 7.10 -18.54 -0.02
C ILE A 55 7.78 -19.10 1.22
N ASP A 56 8.79 -18.41 1.75
CA ASP A 56 9.54 -18.84 2.94
C ASP A 56 8.62 -19.01 4.17
N LYS A 57 7.64 -18.09 4.33
CA LYS A 57 6.68 -18.12 5.43
C LYS A 57 5.41 -18.93 5.16
N ILE A 58 5.33 -19.70 4.07
CA ILE A 58 4.11 -20.40 3.65
C ILE A 58 3.51 -21.31 4.73
N HIS A 59 4.36 -21.91 5.55
CA HIS A 59 3.92 -22.76 6.66
C HIS A 59 3.15 -22.00 7.74
N SER A 60 3.34 -20.69 7.86
CA SER A 60 2.62 -19.84 8.81
C SER A 60 1.20 -19.46 8.34
N PHE A 61 0.87 -19.72 7.07
CA PHE A 61 -0.48 -19.51 6.57
C PHE A 61 -1.42 -20.59 7.07
N LYS A 62 -2.33 -20.22 7.99
CA LYS A 62 -3.27 -21.13 8.66
C LYS A 62 -4.55 -21.40 7.86
N GLY A 63 -4.79 -20.67 6.77
CA GLY A 63 -6.05 -20.75 6.03
C GLY A 63 -7.15 -19.84 6.55
N ASP A 64 -6.86 -19.02 7.56
CA ASP A 64 -7.79 -18.05 8.11
C ASP A 64 -7.82 -16.81 7.19
N GLY A 65 -8.84 -16.71 6.35
CA GLY A 65 -9.01 -15.62 5.40
C GLY A 65 -8.38 -15.86 4.01
N SER A 66 -8.25 -14.79 3.25
CA SER A 66 -7.76 -14.82 1.87
C SER A 66 -6.24 -15.03 1.80
N PHE A 67 -5.79 -15.97 0.99
CA PHE A 67 -4.37 -16.18 0.73
C PHE A 67 -3.71 -14.96 0.04
N GLU A 68 -4.42 -14.34 -0.90
CA GLU A 68 -3.99 -13.08 -1.51
C GLU A 68 -3.83 -11.97 -0.46
N GLY A 69 -4.77 -11.85 0.49
CA GLY A 69 -4.69 -10.87 1.58
C GLY A 69 -3.50 -11.12 2.51
N TRP A 70 -3.17 -12.39 2.77
CA TRP A 70 -2.01 -12.76 3.58
C TRP A 70 -0.69 -12.40 2.86
N ILE A 71 -0.55 -12.71 1.56
CA ILE A 71 0.61 -12.29 0.74
C ILE A 71 0.72 -10.77 0.72
N ARG A 72 -0.40 -10.07 0.48
CA ARG A 72 -0.46 -8.61 0.42
C ARG A 72 0.06 -7.97 1.70
N ARG A 73 -0.32 -8.50 2.86
CA ARG A 73 0.18 -8.01 4.16
C ARG A 73 1.70 -8.13 4.27
N ILE A 74 2.28 -9.23 3.77
CA ILE A 74 3.74 -9.41 3.75
C ILE A 74 4.38 -8.35 2.85
N VAL A 75 3.89 -8.16 1.63
CA VAL A 75 4.41 -7.17 0.67
C VAL A 75 4.29 -5.75 1.21
N VAL A 76 3.15 -5.38 1.80
CA VAL A 76 2.96 -4.06 2.45
C VAL A 76 4.01 -3.86 3.54
N ASN A 77 4.24 -4.86 4.39
CA ASN A 77 5.24 -4.76 5.46
C ASN A 77 6.66 -4.55 4.91
N GLU A 78 7.03 -5.19 3.79
CA GLU A 78 8.34 -4.93 3.14
C GLU A 78 8.42 -3.47 2.65
N CYS A 79 7.37 -2.97 2.01
CA CYS A 79 7.32 -1.56 1.60
C CYS A 79 7.48 -0.60 2.80
N LEU A 80 6.79 -0.88 3.93
CA LEU A 80 6.89 -0.05 5.13
C LEU A 80 8.30 -0.11 5.76
N MET A 81 8.93 -1.28 5.78
CA MET A 81 10.31 -1.43 6.26
C MET A 81 11.30 -0.64 5.39
N PHE A 82 11.15 -0.70 4.07
CA PHE A 82 11.95 0.07 3.13
C PHE A 82 11.79 1.58 3.37
N LEU A 83 10.55 2.06 3.49
CA LEU A 83 10.27 3.48 3.73
C LEU A 83 10.85 3.97 5.05
N ARG A 84 10.80 3.17 6.11
CA ARG A 84 11.42 3.50 7.41
C ARG A 84 12.94 3.68 7.30
N LYS A 85 13.61 2.82 6.50
CA LYS A 85 15.07 2.91 6.29
C LYS A 85 15.46 4.14 5.46
N LYS A 86 14.73 4.39 4.37
CA LYS A 86 15.07 5.43 3.38
C LYS A 86 14.58 6.82 3.79
N HIS A 87 13.45 6.89 4.47
CA HIS A 87 12.81 8.13 4.92
C HIS A 87 12.31 7.94 6.36
N PRO A 88 13.14 8.21 7.39
CA PRO A 88 12.61 8.29 8.73
C PRO A 88 11.42 9.24 8.69
N LEU A 89 10.24 8.76 9.06
CA LEU A 89 9.02 9.57 9.09
C LEU A 89 9.19 10.63 10.21
N LYS A 90 9.95 11.68 9.92
CA LYS A 90 10.04 12.86 10.79
C LYS A 90 8.71 13.59 10.67
N VAL A 91 7.86 13.33 11.63
CA VAL A 91 6.61 14.07 11.75
C VAL A 91 6.77 15.12 12.82
N SER A 92 6.97 16.32 12.36
CA SER A 92 6.80 17.51 13.18
C SER A 92 5.93 18.48 12.41
N ILE A 93 4.62 18.26 12.42
CA ILE A 93 3.64 19.32 12.21
C ILE A 93 2.44 18.94 13.06
N GLU A 94 2.27 19.59 14.18
CA GLU A 94 1.01 19.67 14.89
C GLU A 94 0.06 20.50 14.03
N VAL A 95 -0.73 19.80 13.22
CA VAL A 95 -1.85 20.44 12.52
C VAL A 95 -3.09 20.20 13.35
N HIS A 96 -3.62 21.26 13.93
CA HIS A 96 -4.94 21.22 14.55
C HIS A 96 -5.97 20.82 13.49
N PRO A 97 -6.85 19.84 13.76
CA PRO A 97 -7.87 19.42 12.81
C PRO A 97 -8.89 20.55 12.66
N THR A 98 -8.79 21.28 11.59
CA THR A 98 -9.92 22.03 11.06
C THR A 98 -10.68 21.10 10.12
N ASP A 99 -11.99 21.00 10.31
CA ASP A 99 -12.90 20.10 9.63
C ASP A 99 -12.61 19.97 8.13
N ALA A 100 -12.23 18.75 7.72
CA ALA A 100 -12.12 18.42 6.31
C ALA A 100 -13.50 18.03 5.77
N PRO A 101 -14.00 18.64 4.70
CA PRO A 101 -15.29 18.25 4.12
C PRO A 101 -15.24 16.79 3.65
N THR A 102 -16.26 16.06 4.04
CA THR A 102 -16.47 14.66 3.67
C THR A 102 -16.97 14.61 2.22
N HIS A 103 -16.10 14.46 1.25
CA HIS A 103 -16.48 14.17 -0.12
C HIS A 103 -15.97 12.80 -0.54
N GLN A 104 -16.81 11.78 -0.36
CA GLN A 104 -16.56 10.39 -0.77
C GLN A 104 -16.75 10.12 -2.27
N HIS A 105 -17.18 11.08 -3.07
CA HIS A 105 -17.70 10.80 -4.42
C HIS A 105 -16.76 11.06 -5.60
N ILE A 106 -15.57 11.64 -5.40
CA ILE A 106 -14.73 12.08 -6.52
C ILE A 106 -13.82 10.96 -7.07
N VAL A 107 -13.50 9.95 -6.27
CA VAL A 107 -12.57 8.87 -6.67
C VAL A 107 -13.20 7.85 -7.63
N ALA A 108 -14.52 7.81 -7.74
CA ALA A 108 -15.23 6.77 -8.51
C ALA A 108 -15.13 6.93 -10.05
N GLN A 109 -14.59 8.05 -10.55
CA GLN A 109 -14.51 8.34 -11.99
C GLN A 109 -13.05 8.36 -12.53
N LEU A 110 -12.06 8.15 -11.66
CA LEU A 110 -10.65 8.14 -12.07
C LEU A 110 -10.20 6.73 -12.45
N GLU A 111 -9.42 6.65 -13.52
CA GLU A 111 -8.72 5.41 -13.86
C GLU A 111 -7.66 5.08 -12.79
N ALA A 112 -7.34 3.79 -12.64
CA ALA A 112 -6.36 3.34 -11.64
C ALA A 112 -4.98 4.03 -11.80
N GLN A 113 -4.59 4.38 -13.03
CA GLN A 113 -3.35 5.10 -13.32
C GLN A 113 -3.39 6.54 -12.82
N ASP A 114 -4.53 7.22 -12.92
CA ASP A 114 -4.68 8.60 -12.42
C ASP A 114 -4.55 8.65 -10.90
N ILE A 115 -5.11 7.65 -10.21
CA ILE A 115 -4.96 7.52 -8.76
C ILE A 115 -3.48 7.30 -8.38
N LEU A 116 -2.75 6.45 -9.11
CA LEU A 116 -1.33 6.25 -8.88
C LEU A 116 -0.53 7.54 -9.10
N ASN A 117 -0.81 8.27 -10.18
CA ASN A 117 -0.16 9.54 -10.49
C ASN A 117 -0.42 10.60 -9.40
N LEU A 118 -1.63 10.63 -8.83
CA LEU A 118 -1.97 11.51 -7.71
C LEU A 118 -1.22 11.10 -6.44
N LEU A 119 -1.18 9.81 -6.12
CA LEU A 119 -0.44 9.29 -4.97
C LEU A 119 1.05 9.59 -5.07
N ASP A 120 1.63 9.57 -6.27
CA ASP A 120 3.05 9.89 -6.50
C ASP A 120 3.39 11.35 -6.21
N GLN A 121 2.43 12.25 -6.27
CA GLN A 121 2.62 13.66 -5.92
C GLN A 121 2.50 13.94 -4.42
N LEU A 122 2.03 12.97 -3.63
CA LEU A 122 1.99 13.11 -2.18
C LEU A 122 3.38 12.94 -1.54
N PRO A 123 3.69 13.69 -0.47
CA PRO A 123 4.80 13.35 0.43
C PRO A 123 4.68 11.91 0.93
N SER A 124 5.81 11.24 1.16
CA SER A 124 5.83 9.80 1.51
C SER A 124 4.99 9.46 2.73
N GLY A 125 5.01 10.29 3.79
CA GLY A 125 4.20 10.09 4.99
C GLY A 125 2.69 10.16 4.71
N TYR A 126 2.25 11.18 3.97
CA TYR A 126 0.84 11.35 3.61
C TYR A 126 0.34 10.17 2.76
N ARG A 127 1.13 9.78 1.77
CA ARG A 127 0.84 8.65 0.90
C ARG A 127 0.76 7.34 1.66
N THR A 128 1.70 7.09 2.57
CA THR A 128 1.73 5.87 3.37
C THR A 128 0.50 5.76 4.26
N VAL A 129 0.18 6.81 5.02
CA VAL A 129 -1.01 6.81 5.91
C VAL A 129 -2.30 6.72 5.10
N PHE A 130 -2.39 7.41 3.95
CA PHE A 130 -3.55 7.31 3.07
C PHE A 130 -3.76 5.88 2.57
N ASN A 131 -2.72 5.23 2.06
CA ASN A 131 -2.81 3.86 1.58
C ASN A 131 -3.20 2.88 2.70
N LEU A 132 -2.58 2.97 3.86
CA LEU A 132 -2.90 2.09 4.99
C LEU A 132 -4.35 2.25 5.45
N TYR A 133 -4.83 3.49 5.56
CA TYR A 133 -6.17 3.76 6.07
C TYR A 133 -7.26 3.50 5.01
N VAL A 134 -7.11 4.08 3.80
CA VAL A 134 -8.16 4.08 2.77
C VAL A 134 -8.17 2.79 1.95
N VAL A 135 -6.99 2.26 1.62
CA VAL A 135 -6.86 1.11 0.71
C VAL A 135 -6.74 -0.20 1.48
N GLU A 136 -5.92 -0.24 2.52
CA GLU A 136 -5.69 -1.46 3.30
C GLU A 136 -6.66 -1.62 4.49
N GLY A 137 -7.39 -0.56 4.88
CA GLY A 137 -8.41 -0.62 5.93
C GLY A 137 -7.86 -0.63 7.36
N TYR A 138 -6.61 -0.22 7.56
CA TYR A 138 -6.02 -0.12 8.90
C TYR A 138 -6.66 0.98 9.72
N LYS A 139 -6.84 0.75 11.02
CA LYS A 139 -7.24 1.78 11.97
C LYS A 139 -6.05 2.68 12.34
N HIS A 140 -6.31 3.93 12.73
CA HIS A 140 -5.24 4.86 13.14
C HIS A 140 -4.32 4.32 14.24
N ARG A 141 -4.85 3.48 15.14
CA ARG A 141 -4.05 2.81 16.16
C ARG A 141 -3.05 1.83 15.55
N GLU A 142 -3.49 1.01 14.61
CA GLU A 142 -2.65 0.03 13.91
C GLU A 142 -1.59 0.75 13.06
N ILE A 143 -1.98 1.83 12.37
CA ILE A 143 -1.06 2.67 11.60
C ILE A 143 0.00 3.30 12.51
N ALA A 144 -0.40 3.79 13.68
CA ALA A 144 0.51 4.38 14.65
C ALA A 144 1.56 3.36 15.14
N GLU A 145 1.14 2.14 15.45
CA GLU A 145 2.01 1.02 15.85
C GLU A 145 2.95 0.63 14.70
N GLU A 146 2.43 0.45 13.49
CA GLU A 146 3.22 0.05 12.32
C GLU A 146 4.25 1.10 11.88
N LEU A 147 3.94 2.38 12.01
CA LEU A 147 4.82 3.46 11.56
C LEU A 147 5.66 4.08 12.68
N GLY A 148 5.42 3.70 13.94
CA GLY A 148 6.11 4.29 15.09
C GLY A 148 5.79 5.78 15.29
N ILE A 149 4.54 6.19 15.03
CA ILE A 149 4.03 7.57 15.15
C ILE A 149 2.88 7.63 16.17
N SER A 150 2.46 8.84 16.55
CA SER A 150 1.27 8.97 17.38
C SER A 150 -0.03 8.77 16.59
N ILE A 151 -1.12 8.38 17.27
CA ILE A 151 -2.45 8.29 16.66
C ILE A 151 -2.87 9.65 16.08
N ASN A 152 -2.55 10.75 16.76
CA ASN A 152 -2.85 12.10 16.30
C ASN A 152 -2.06 12.45 15.04
N THR A 153 -0.81 12.03 14.96
CA THR A 153 0.01 12.14 13.75
C THR A 153 -0.61 11.38 12.58
N SER A 154 -1.06 10.15 12.80
CA SER A 154 -1.74 9.37 11.75
C SER A 154 -3.01 10.08 11.26
N LYS A 155 -3.82 10.63 12.15
CA LYS A 155 -5.02 11.41 11.79
C LYS A 155 -4.67 12.68 10.99
N SER A 156 -3.71 13.46 11.45
CA SER A 156 -3.26 14.69 10.78
C SER A 156 -2.72 14.41 9.38
N GLN A 157 -1.91 13.37 9.24
CA GLN A 157 -1.36 12.94 7.95
C GLN A 157 -2.46 12.55 6.96
N LEU A 158 -3.51 11.86 7.41
CA LEU A 158 -4.64 11.50 6.56
C LEU A 158 -5.41 12.73 6.09
N ILE A 159 -5.65 13.70 6.98
CA ILE A 159 -6.33 14.96 6.64
C ILE A 159 -5.52 15.72 5.58
N LEU A 160 -4.21 15.85 5.78
CA LEU A 160 -3.32 16.54 4.84
C LEU A 160 -3.22 15.80 3.51
N ALA A 161 -3.18 14.46 3.52
CA ALA A 161 -3.22 13.65 2.31
C ALA A 161 -4.48 13.90 1.49
N LYS A 162 -5.66 13.85 2.14
CA LYS A 162 -6.95 14.10 1.48
C LYS A 162 -7.03 15.52 0.91
N ARG A 163 -6.60 16.54 1.66
CA ARG A 163 -6.57 17.93 1.19
C ARG A 163 -5.70 18.07 -0.05
N LYS A 164 -4.47 17.51 0.00
CA LYS A 164 -3.55 17.58 -1.13
C LYS A 164 -4.08 16.88 -2.38
N MET A 165 -4.69 15.71 -2.22
CA MET A 165 -5.35 15.01 -3.34
C MET A 165 -6.50 15.84 -3.94
N GLN A 166 -7.31 16.50 -3.12
CA GLN A 166 -8.38 17.37 -3.61
C GLN A 166 -7.86 18.57 -4.40
N GLU A 167 -6.75 19.17 -3.95
CA GLU A 167 -6.08 20.26 -4.69
C GLU A 167 -5.60 19.78 -6.05
N LEU A 168 -4.92 18.63 -6.10
CA LEU A 168 -4.41 18.03 -7.34
C LEU A 168 -5.54 17.68 -8.31
N LEU A 169 -6.66 17.13 -7.82
CA LEU A 169 -7.84 16.82 -8.63
C LEU A 169 -8.47 18.06 -9.25
N LYS A 170 -8.55 19.16 -8.51
CA LYS A 170 -9.06 20.43 -9.06
C LYS A 170 -8.20 20.93 -10.21
N THR A 171 -6.88 20.80 -10.12
CA THR A 171 -5.95 21.21 -11.17
C THR A 171 -6.15 20.37 -12.44
N ILE A 172 -6.29 19.05 -12.33
CA ILE A 172 -6.52 18.14 -13.45
C ILE A 172 -7.85 18.43 -14.15
N ASN A 173 -8.93 18.62 -13.40
CA ASN A 173 -10.24 18.94 -13.95
C ASN A 173 -10.25 20.30 -14.68
N TYR A 174 -9.47 21.27 -14.22
CA TYR A 174 -9.36 22.57 -14.87
C TYR A 174 -8.61 22.48 -16.20
N GLU A 175 -7.60 21.64 -16.31
CA GLU A 175 -6.84 21.41 -17.54
C GLU A 175 -7.64 20.61 -18.58
N SER A 176 -8.50 19.70 -18.15
CA SER A 176 -9.35 18.86 -19.03
C SER A 176 -10.55 19.62 -19.62
N THR A 177 -10.84 20.83 -19.14
CA THR A 177 -11.97 21.66 -19.59
C THR A 177 -11.52 22.78 -20.54
N ARG A 178 -10.26 22.82 -20.92
CA ARG A 178 -9.65 23.74 -21.90
C ARG A 178 -9.29 23.05 -23.19
#